data_be2118d299081da22334890644180bc6
#
_entry.id   be2118d299081da22334890644180bc6
#
_cell.length_a   1.000
_cell.length_b   1.000
_cell.length_c   1.000
_cell.angle_alpha   90.00
_cell.angle_beta   90.00
_cell.angle_gamma   90.00
#
_symmetry.space_group_name_H-M   'P 1'
#
loop_
_entity.id
_entity.type
_entity.pdbx_description
1 polymer ?
#
loop_
_entity_poly.entity_id
_entity_poly.type
_entity_poly.pdbx_seq_one_letter_code
_entity_poly.pdbx_strand_id
1 'polypeptide(L)'
;MRRCLVVDDSRVIRKVARRILEDMRFEIEEAADGLEALQACRRMMPDAILLDWTMPVMSGIDFLRQLRQEPGGDKPIVVFCTTENDVEKIAEALKAGADEYMMKPFDGDILQSKFAEAGLV
;
A
#
# COMPACT_ATOMS: atom_id res chain seq x y z
N MET A 1 -17.23 6.43 2.90
CA MET A 1 -16.55 5.33 2.22
C MET A 1 -15.05 5.43 2.49
N ARG A 2 -14.41 4.33 2.85
CA ARG A 2 -12.97 4.34 3.10
C ARG A 2 -12.18 4.52 1.81
N ARG A 3 -11.07 5.23 1.92
CA ARG A 3 -10.20 5.50 0.78
C ARG A 3 -8.94 4.66 0.86
N CYS A 4 -8.56 4.07 -0.28
CA CYS A 4 -7.32 3.30 -0.40
C CYS A 4 -6.47 3.88 -1.52
N LEU A 5 -5.20 4.14 -1.22
CA LEU A 5 -4.21 4.54 -2.22
C LEU A 5 -3.47 3.29 -2.68
N VAL A 6 -3.51 3.02 -3.98
CA VAL A 6 -2.80 1.90 -4.60
C VAL A 6 -1.53 2.43 -5.25
N VAL A 7 -0.39 1.99 -4.73
CA VAL A 7 0.93 2.48 -5.14
C VAL A 7 1.71 1.33 -5.78
N ASP A 8 1.88 1.39 -7.09
CA ASP A 8 2.61 0.38 -7.86
C ASP A 8 3.00 1.00 -9.19
N ASP A 9 4.20 0.74 -9.68
CA ASP A 9 4.63 1.26 -10.97
C ASP A 9 4.00 0.52 -12.15
N SER A 10 3.43 -0.65 -11.92
CA SER A 10 2.71 -1.41 -12.94
C SER A 10 1.25 -0.94 -13.05
N ARG A 11 0.92 -0.37 -14.19
CA ARG A 11 -0.46 0.04 -14.47
C ARG A 11 -1.44 -1.14 -14.41
N VAL A 12 -1.00 -2.32 -14.87
CA VAL A 12 -1.83 -3.53 -14.86
C VAL A 12 -2.13 -3.96 -13.41
N ILE A 13 -1.12 -3.96 -12.56
CA ILE A 13 -1.31 -4.30 -11.14
C ILE A 13 -2.26 -3.31 -10.48
N ARG A 14 -2.08 -2.00 -10.74
CA ARG A 14 -2.99 -1.00 -10.17
C ARG A 14 -4.43 -1.21 -10.60
N LYS A 15 -4.65 -1.57 -11.87
CA LYS A 15 -6.01 -1.84 -12.37
C LYS A 15 -6.63 -3.06 -11.71
N VAL A 16 -5.87 -4.13 -11.57
CA VAL A 16 -6.34 -5.36 -10.91
C VAL A 16 -6.69 -5.06 -9.45
N ALA A 17 -5.81 -4.39 -8.73
CA ALA A 17 -6.04 -4.04 -7.34
C ALA A 17 -7.24 -3.11 -7.18
N ARG A 18 -7.35 -2.10 -8.04
CA ARG A 18 -8.49 -1.16 -8.03
C ARG A 18 -9.81 -1.90 -8.14
N ARG A 19 -9.91 -2.83 -9.10
CA ARG A 19 -11.14 -3.57 -9.34
C ARG A 19 -11.54 -4.38 -8.11
N ILE A 20 -10.59 -5.08 -7.51
CA ILE A 20 -10.82 -5.88 -6.31
C ILE A 20 -11.28 -4.97 -5.16
N LEU A 21 -10.57 -3.88 -4.94
CA LEU A 21 -10.84 -2.98 -3.82
C LEU A 21 -12.14 -2.19 -3.99
N GLU A 22 -12.49 -1.82 -5.22
CA GLU A 22 -13.79 -1.20 -5.48
C GLU A 22 -14.93 -2.15 -5.17
N ASP A 23 -14.77 -3.43 -5.49
CA ASP A 23 -15.74 -4.47 -5.12
C ASP A 23 -15.85 -4.60 -3.60
N MET A 24 -14.80 -4.28 -2.87
CA MET A 24 -14.79 -4.25 -1.40
C MET A 24 -15.28 -2.90 -0.83
N ARG A 25 -15.77 -2.02 -1.69
CA ARG A 25 -16.34 -0.72 -1.36
C ARG A 25 -15.32 0.31 -0.87
N PHE A 26 -14.10 0.24 -1.38
CA PHE A 26 -13.13 1.31 -1.20
C PHE A 26 -13.21 2.31 -2.34
N GLU A 27 -12.97 3.56 -2.01
CA GLU A 27 -12.74 4.62 -2.99
C GLU A 27 -11.24 4.66 -3.27
N ILE A 28 -10.85 4.57 -4.56
CA ILE A 28 -9.46 4.30 -4.93
C ILE A 28 -8.80 5.51 -5.56
N GLU A 29 -7.57 5.78 -5.12
CA GLU A 29 -6.63 6.66 -5.81
C GLU A 29 -5.39 5.83 -6.16
N GLU A 30 -4.70 6.18 -7.25
CA GLU A 30 -3.53 5.45 -7.71
C GLU A 30 -2.30 6.35 -7.75
N ALA A 31 -1.14 5.75 -7.50
CA ALA A 31 0.15 6.42 -7.66
C ALA A 31 1.14 5.44 -8.28
N ALA A 32 2.01 5.94 -9.15
CA ALA A 32 2.95 5.11 -9.90
C ALA A 32 4.32 5.00 -9.25
N ASP A 33 4.59 5.81 -8.24
CA ASP A 33 5.85 5.77 -7.49
C ASP A 33 5.67 6.39 -6.11
N GLY A 34 6.73 6.33 -5.30
CA GLY A 34 6.67 6.80 -3.92
C GLY A 34 6.49 8.31 -3.81
N LEU A 35 7.01 9.09 -4.75
CA LEU A 35 6.85 10.54 -4.73
C LEU A 35 5.40 10.94 -5.02
N GLU A 36 4.79 10.35 -6.04
CA GLU A 36 3.36 10.56 -6.33
C GLU A 36 2.51 10.17 -5.14
N ALA A 37 2.84 9.04 -4.50
CA ALA A 37 2.12 8.57 -3.33
C ALA A 37 2.20 9.57 -2.18
N LEU A 38 3.38 10.11 -1.94
CA LEU A 38 3.58 11.09 -0.88
C LEU A 38 2.78 12.37 -1.14
N GLN A 39 2.78 12.83 -2.38
CA GLN A 39 1.99 13.98 -2.81
C GLN A 39 0.49 13.73 -2.63
N ALA A 40 0.03 12.53 -2.98
CA ALA A 40 -1.37 12.14 -2.80
C ALA A 40 -1.77 12.17 -1.32
N CYS A 41 -0.92 11.64 -0.45
CA CYS A 41 -1.16 11.63 1.00
C CYS A 41 -1.20 13.05 1.57
N ARG A 42 -0.37 13.93 1.05
CA ARG A 42 -0.35 15.35 1.50
C ARG A 42 -1.63 16.08 1.09
N ARG A 43 -2.22 15.73 -0.04
CA ARG A 43 -3.50 16.32 -0.46
C ARG A 43 -4.66 15.79 0.38
N MET A 44 -4.70 14.48 0.60
CA MET A 44 -5.72 13.85 1.42
C MET A 44 -5.21 12.52 1.92
N MET A 45 -5.03 12.40 3.23
CA MET A 45 -4.50 11.18 3.84
C MET A 45 -5.51 10.05 3.67
N PRO A 46 -5.11 8.91 3.05
CA PRO A 46 -6.03 7.78 2.87
C PRO A 46 -6.19 6.99 4.15
N ASP A 47 -7.20 6.11 4.18
CA ASP A 47 -7.40 5.18 5.29
C ASP A 47 -6.49 3.95 5.17
N ALA A 48 -6.22 3.54 3.93
CA ALA A 48 -5.40 2.37 3.63
C ALA A 48 -4.47 2.66 2.46
N ILE A 49 -3.34 1.99 2.45
CA ILE A 49 -2.37 2.06 1.36
C ILE A 49 -1.93 0.64 1.01
N LEU A 50 -2.11 0.27 -0.25
CA LEU A 50 -1.52 -0.95 -0.81
C LEU A 50 -0.24 -0.51 -1.53
N LEU A 51 0.92 -0.97 -1.05
CA LEU A 51 2.22 -0.37 -1.38
C LEU A 51 3.17 -1.39 -1.95
N ASP A 52 3.65 -1.15 -3.18
CA ASP A 52 4.69 -1.95 -3.80
C ASP A 52 6.06 -1.56 -3.25
N TRP A 53 7.00 -2.51 -3.22
CA TRP A 53 8.36 -2.28 -2.73
C TRP A 53 9.23 -1.59 -3.76
N THR A 54 9.30 -2.15 -4.97
CA THR A 54 10.24 -1.70 -6.00
C THR A 54 9.58 -0.78 -7.00
N MET A 55 9.93 0.50 -6.94
CA MET A 55 9.38 1.53 -7.84
C MET A 55 10.48 2.52 -8.21
N PRO A 56 10.36 3.18 -9.38
CA PRO A 56 11.30 4.24 -9.74
C PRO A 56 11.08 5.48 -8.88
N VAL A 57 11.99 6.41 -8.92
CA VAL A 57 11.97 7.73 -8.25
C VAL A 57 12.08 7.62 -6.74
N MET A 58 11.13 6.94 -6.10
CA MET A 58 11.15 6.69 -4.66
C MET A 58 10.57 5.30 -4.41
N SER A 59 11.34 4.46 -3.73
CA SER A 59 10.91 3.10 -3.39
C SER A 59 9.78 3.10 -2.37
N GLY A 60 9.09 1.95 -2.26
CA GLY A 60 8.02 1.82 -1.28
C GLY A 60 8.50 1.98 0.15
N ILE A 61 9.68 1.43 0.47
CA ILE A 61 10.21 1.53 1.83
C ILE A 61 10.59 2.97 2.19
N ASP A 62 11.17 3.72 1.25
CA ASP A 62 11.50 5.12 1.48
C ASP A 62 10.24 5.97 1.62
N PHE A 63 9.23 5.71 0.78
CA PHE A 63 7.93 6.36 0.93
C PHE A 63 7.34 6.11 2.32
N LEU A 64 7.35 4.86 2.76
CA LEU A 64 6.76 4.50 4.05
C LEU A 64 7.45 5.22 5.21
N ARG A 65 8.79 5.29 5.18
CA ARG A 65 9.54 6.00 6.21
C ARG A 65 9.18 7.48 6.25
N GLN A 66 9.04 8.11 5.08
CA GLN A 66 8.65 9.52 5.01
C GLN A 66 7.19 9.72 5.42
N LEU A 67 6.30 8.83 4.98
CA LEU A 67 4.89 8.89 5.34
C LEU A 67 4.71 8.93 6.85
N ARG A 68 5.40 8.04 7.57
CA ARG A 68 5.23 7.93 9.02
C ARG A 68 5.73 9.16 9.78
N GLN A 69 6.48 10.04 9.12
CA GLN A 69 6.93 11.31 9.69
C GLN A 69 6.03 12.49 9.30
N GLU A 70 5.10 12.32 8.36
CA GLU A 70 4.16 13.36 7.96
C GLU A 70 3.08 13.53 9.02
N PRO A 71 2.52 14.76 9.18
CA PRO A 71 1.36 14.96 10.06
C PRO A 71 0.21 14.07 9.61
N GLY A 72 -0.32 13.27 10.54
CA GLY A 72 -1.37 12.30 10.25
C GLY A 72 -0.90 11.04 9.52
N GLY A 73 0.39 10.94 9.22
CA GLY A 73 0.96 9.81 8.48
C GLY A 73 1.11 8.52 9.28
N ASP A 74 0.83 8.56 10.56
CA ASP A 74 0.77 7.39 11.43
C ASP A 74 -0.56 6.64 11.32
N LYS A 75 -1.59 7.27 10.74
CA LYS A 75 -2.96 6.73 10.72
C LYS A 75 -3.24 5.71 9.63
N PRO A 76 -2.77 5.88 8.37
CA PRO A 76 -3.08 4.90 7.33
C PRO A 76 -2.60 3.51 7.68
N ILE A 77 -3.44 2.52 7.38
CA ILE A 77 -3.05 1.11 7.46
C ILE A 77 -2.30 0.79 6.17
N VAL A 78 -1.07 0.31 6.28
CA VAL A 78 -0.22 0.02 5.12
C VAL A 78 -0.05 -1.48 4.96
N VAL A 79 -0.50 -1.99 3.82
CA VAL A 79 -0.28 -3.38 3.39
C VAL A 79 0.81 -3.36 2.34
N PHE A 80 1.97 -3.89 2.68
CA PHE A 80 3.11 -3.93 1.75
C PHE A 80 2.97 -5.11 0.81
N CYS A 81 3.12 -4.87 -0.50
CA CYS A 81 2.96 -5.89 -1.53
C CYS A 81 4.28 -6.07 -2.27
N THR A 82 4.81 -7.30 -2.28
CA THR A 82 6.15 -7.53 -2.82
C THR A 82 6.28 -8.95 -3.38
N THR A 83 7.24 -9.11 -4.31
CA THR A 83 7.68 -10.43 -4.76
C THR A 83 8.76 -11.00 -3.83
N GLU A 84 9.26 -10.19 -2.89
CA GLU A 84 10.30 -10.60 -1.97
C GLU A 84 9.71 -11.43 -0.84
N ASN A 85 10.31 -12.58 -0.56
CA ASN A 85 9.93 -13.42 0.59
C ASN A 85 11.07 -13.52 1.61
N ASP A 86 12.05 -12.61 1.52
CA ASP A 86 13.16 -12.52 2.46
C ASP A 86 12.65 -12.03 3.82
N VAL A 87 12.88 -12.83 4.84
CA VAL A 87 12.45 -12.51 6.21
C VAL A 87 13.02 -11.17 6.67
N GLU A 88 14.26 -10.85 6.29
CA GLU A 88 14.89 -9.58 6.66
C GLU A 88 14.17 -8.38 6.02
N LYS A 89 13.76 -8.49 4.77
CA LYS A 89 13.03 -7.44 4.08
C LYS A 89 11.63 -7.25 4.66
N ILE A 90 10.95 -8.35 4.95
CA ILE A 90 9.64 -8.29 5.61
C ILE A 90 9.75 -7.61 6.96
N ALA A 91 10.76 -7.99 7.75
CA ALA A 91 11.02 -7.37 9.05
C ALA A 91 11.33 -5.88 8.90
N GLU A 92 12.09 -5.50 7.87
CA GLU A 92 12.41 -4.10 7.58
C GLU A 92 11.14 -3.29 7.30
N ALA A 93 10.23 -3.85 6.50
CA ALA A 93 8.95 -3.18 6.19
C ALA A 93 8.11 -2.98 7.44
N LEU A 94 7.98 -4.01 8.26
CA LEU A 94 7.20 -3.94 9.51
C LEU A 94 7.81 -2.93 10.47
N LYS A 95 9.15 -2.93 10.58
CA LYS A 95 9.86 -1.98 11.44
C LYS A 95 9.70 -0.54 10.95
N ALA A 96 9.61 -0.34 9.63
CA ALA A 96 9.40 0.98 9.05
C ALA A 96 7.95 1.48 9.22
N GLY A 97 7.04 0.63 9.66
CA GLY A 97 5.67 1.01 9.98
C GLY A 97 4.59 0.39 9.12
N ALA A 98 4.91 -0.66 8.35
CA ALA A 98 3.89 -1.43 7.64
C ALA A 98 3.07 -2.25 8.65
N ASP A 99 1.77 -2.37 8.40
CA ASP A 99 0.87 -3.11 9.28
C ASP A 99 0.75 -4.57 8.87
N GLU A 100 0.91 -4.84 7.58
CA GLU A 100 0.79 -6.18 7.02
C GLU A 100 1.59 -6.26 5.72
N TYR A 101 1.89 -7.46 5.25
CA TYR A 101 2.52 -7.65 3.95
C TYR A 101 1.79 -8.72 3.16
N MET A 102 1.94 -8.67 1.84
CA MET A 102 1.30 -9.60 0.93
C MET A 102 2.26 -9.92 -0.21
N MET A 103 2.27 -11.20 -0.64
CA MET A 103 3.11 -11.61 -1.75
C MET A 103 2.42 -11.38 -3.09
N LYS A 104 3.20 -11.08 -4.12
CA LYS A 104 2.77 -11.09 -5.52
C LYS A 104 3.12 -12.44 -6.14
N PRO A 105 2.30 -12.97 -7.04
CA PRO A 105 0.99 -12.46 -7.46
C PRO A 105 -0.08 -12.73 -6.41
N PHE A 106 -1.11 -11.90 -6.39
CA PHE A 106 -2.24 -12.07 -5.48
C PHE A 106 -3.55 -12.11 -6.26
N ASP A 107 -4.59 -12.66 -5.65
CA ASP A 107 -5.96 -12.63 -6.17
C ASP A 107 -6.87 -11.90 -5.17
N GLY A 108 -8.16 -11.83 -5.49
CA GLY A 108 -9.13 -11.14 -4.64
C GLY A 108 -9.25 -11.74 -3.26
N ASP A 109 -9.16 -13.07 -3.14
CA ASP A 109 -9.27 -13.75 -1.85
C ASP A 109 -8.07 -13.42 -0.95
N ILE A 110 -6.88 -13.42 -1.51
CA ILE A 110 -5.65 -13.09 -0.77
C ILE A 110 -5.70 -11.63 -0.31
N LEU A 111 -6.06 -10.71 -1.21
CA LEU A 111 -6.14 -9.29 -0.88
C LEU A 111 -7.17 -9.03 0.20
N GLN A 112 -8.36 -9.61 0.07
CA GLN A 112 -9.40 -9.46 1.07
C GLN A 112 -8.99 -10.00 2.42
N SER A 113 -8.32 -11.16 2.44
CA SER A 113 -7.83 -11.79 3.66
C SER A 113 -6.79 -10.91 4.37
N LYS A 114 -5.86 -10.33 3.62
CA LYS A 114 -4.84 -9.43 4.19
C LYS A 114 -5.45 -8.15 4.74
N PHE A 115 -6.43 -7.60 4.05
CA PHE A 115 -7.13 -6.42 4.54
C PHE A 115 -7.94 -6.72 5.80
N ALA A 116 -8.52 -7.92 5.88
CA ALA A 116 -9.21 -8.36 7.10
C ALA A 116 -8.23 -8.52 8.27
N GLU A 117 -7.07 -9.12 8.03
CA GLU A 117 -6.02 -9.27 9.06
C GLU A 117 -5.54 -7.91 9.56
N ALA A 118 -5.50 -6.91 8.67
CA ALA A 118 -5.09 -5.55 9.02
C ALA A 118 -6.21 -4.72 9.68
N GLY A 119 -7.40 -5.27 9.81
CA GLY A 119 -8.52 -4.60 10.44
C GLY A 119 -9.28 -3.64 9.54
N LEU A 120 -9.10 -3.73 8.23
CA LEU A 120 -9.73 -2.82 7.27
C LEU A 120 -11.12 -3.28 6.82
N VAL A 121 -11.41 -4.55 7.00
CA VAL A 121 -12.72 -5.12 6.64
C VAL A 121 -13.16 -6.14 7.65
#